data_31d97e577c0499e9ab303e4cb5ad1f6b
#
_entry.id   31d97e577c0499e9ab303e4cb5ad1f6b
#
_cell.length_a   1.000
_cell.length_b   1.000
_cell.length_c   1.000
_cell.angle_alpha   90.00
_cell.angle_beta   90.00
_cell.angle_gamma   90.00
#
_symmetry.space_group_name_H-M   'P 1'
#
loop_
_entity.id
_entity.type
_entity.pdbx_description
1 polymer ?
#
loop_
_entity_poly.entity_id
_entity_poly.type
_entity_poly.pdbx_seq_one_letter_code
_entity_poly.pdbx_strand_id
1 'polypeptide(L)'
;MKYIAIILIAVLLVLLVLFVSWFLNMKANGKCPICALKKVFIPTSLTIDISEVEDYSNEVAKTPPIGWSSWNTFRNNIDQDIIMQTAHAMKDSGLANAGYEFINLDDCWQSSLRDSDGKLQGDLGTFSRGIPNLIKDINSLGLKVGLYSSNGTLTCEDLPASLGNERLDAKTLASWGCEFFKYDFCHHDRISG
;
A
#
# COMPACT_ATOMS: atom_id res chain seq x y z
N MET A 1 -11.89 -28.77 40.93
CA MET A 1 -11.07 -27.59 40.50
C MET A 1 -9.84 -27.99 39.68
N LYS A 2 -9.01 -29.00 40.06
CA LYS A 2 -7.80 -29.39 39.32
C LYS A 2 -8.07 -29.81 37.86
N TYR A 3 -9.11 -30.61 37.61
CA TYR A 3 -9.44 -31.04 36.22
C TYR A 3 -9.91 -29.90 35.30
N ILE A 4 -10.62 -28.92 35.85
CA ILE A 4 -11.06 -27.75 35.11
C ILE A 4 -9.82 -26.91 34.66
N ALA A 5 -8.85 -26.73 35.56
CA ALA A 5 -7.62 -26.03 35.25
C ALA A 5 -6.80 -26.76 34.16
N ILE A 6 -6.72 -28.09 34.22
CA ILE A 6 -6.03 -28.90 33.20
C ILE A 6 -6.72 -28.79 31.85
N ILE A 7 -8.06 -28.84 31.81
CA ILE A 7 -8.84 -28.68 30.57
C ILE A 7 -8.63 -27.29 30.00
N LEU A 8 -8.67 -26.24 30.84
CA LEU A 8 -8.44 -24.87 30.37
C LEU A 8 -7.03 -24.66 29.77
N ILE A 9 -6.01 -25.24 30.44
CA ILE A 9 -4.63 -25.19 29.92
C ILE A 9 -4.52 -25.92 28.58
N ALA A 10 -5.12 -27.13 28.48
CA ALA A 10 -5.11 -27.88 27.23
C ALA A 10 -5.80 -27.09 26.08
N VAL A 11 -6.95 -26.46 26.33
CA VAL A 11 -7.65 -25.63 25.36
C VAL A 11 -6.79 -24.44 24.94
N LEU A 12 -6.15 -23.73 25.89
CA LEU A 12 -5.26 -22.61 25.57
C LEU A 12 -4.07 -23.04 24.73
N LEU A 13 -3.48 -24.20 25.01
CA LEU A 13 -2.37 -24.73 24.21
C LEU A 13 -2.82 -25.04 22.76
N VAL A 14 -3.98 -25.66 22.60
CA VAL A 14 -4.55 -25.93 21.26
C VAL A 14 -4.79 -24.62 20.52
N LEU A 15 -5.41 -23.62 21.15
CA LEU A 15 -5.65 -22.31 20.55
C LEU A 15 -4.34 -21.62 20.16
N LEU A 16 -3.30 -21.71 21.00
CA LEU A 16 -1.98 -21.16 20.69
C LEU A 16 -1.35 -21.83 19.46
N VAL A 17 -1.42 -23.17 19.38
CA VAL A 17 -0.90 -23.92 18.23
C VAL A 17 -1.64 -23.52 16.94
N LEU A 18 -2.97 -23.42 16.99
CA LEU A 18 -3.77 -22.98 15.85
C LEU A 18 -3.44 -21.57 15.43
N PHE A 19 -3.26 -20.65 16.37
CA PHE A 19 -2.87 -19.27 16.10
C PHE A 19 -1.48 -19.18 15.45
N VAL A 20 -0.49 -19.89 15.99
CA VAL A 20 0.86 -19.92 15.42
C VAL A 20 0.85 -20.52 14.01
N SER A 21 0.11 -21.62 13.80
CA SER A 21 -0.03 -22.25 12.50
C SER A 21 -0.67 -21.30 11.48
N TRP A 22 -1.75 -20.62 11.86
CA TRP A 22 -2.40 -19.61 11.03
C TRP A 22 -1.43 -18.45 10.71
N PHE A 23 -0.70 -17.95 11.70
CA PHE A 23 0.27 -16.86 11.52
C PHE A 23 1.39 -17.22 10.54
N LEU A 24 1.95 -18.42 10.68
CA LEU A 24 3.00 -18.92 9.79
C LEU A 24 2.48 -19.15 8.37
N ASN A 25 1.27 -19.71 8.24
CA ASN A 25 0.64 -19.92 6.94
C ASN A 25 0.37 -18.58 6.21
N MET A 26 -0.13 -17.57 6.92
CA MET A 26 -0.31 -16.23 6.36
C MET A 26 1.01 -15.66 5.83
N LYS A 27 2.09 -15.77 6.64
CA LYS A 27 3.43 -15.30 6.25
C LYS A 27 3.99 -16.06 5.05
N ALA A 28 3.81 -17.37 5.01
CA ALA A 28 4.27 -18.22 3.90
C ALA A 28 3.54 -17.89 2.58
N ASN A 29 2.30 -17.40 2.66
CA ASN A 29 1.52 -16.97 1.49
C ASN A 29 1.64 -15.47 1.17
N GLY A 30 2.66 -14.78 1.71
CA GLY A 30 2.91 -13.37 1.46
C GLY A 30 1.88 -12.41 2.06
N LYS A 31 1.00 -12.90 2.97
CA LYS A 31 -0.02 -12.07 3.64
C LYS A 31 0.49 -11.55 4.99
N CYS A 32 0.07 -10.34 5.35
CA CYS A 32 0.43 -9.73 6.63
C CYS A 32 -0.50 -10.24 7.76
N PRO A 33 -0.03 -11.10 8.69
CA PRO A 33 -0.87 -11.60 9.80
C PRO A 33 -1.28 -10.48 10.77
N ILE A 34 -0.41 -9.49 10.99
CA ILE A 34 -0.69 -8.34 11.87
C ILE A 34 -1.77 -7.45 11.26
N CYS A 35 -1.76 -7.27 9.92
CA CYS A 35 -2.80 -6.51 9.22
C CYS A 35 -4.16 -7.21 9.34
N ALA A 36 -4.19 -8.54 9.22
CA ALA A 36 -5.40 -9.32 9.42
C ALA A 36 -5.95 -9.20 10.84
N LEU A 37 -5.08 -9.20 11.86
CA LEU A 37 -5.49 -8.96 13.25
C LEU A 37 -5.99 -7.53 13.46
N LYS A 38 -5.31 -6.52 12.90
CA LYS A 38 -5.78 -5.13 12.94
C LYS A 38 -7.16 -4.99 12.33
N LYS A 39 -7.45 -5.71 11.23
CA LYS A 39 -8.77 -5.73 10.59
C LYS A 39 -9.89 -6.17 11.54
N VAL A 40 -9.60 -7.08 12.49
CA VAL A 40 -10.56 -7.55 13.49
C VAL A 40 -10.76 -6.54 14.62
N PHE A 41 -9.72 -5.81 15.00
CA PHE A 41 -9.70 -4.91 16.15
C PHE A 41 -9.93 -3.43 15.82
N ILE A 42 -9.99 -3.05 14.53
CA ILE A 42 -10.30 -1.68 14.14
C ILE A 42 -11.80 -1.40 14.40
N PRO A 43 -12.13 -0.25 14.99
CA PRO A 43 -13.54 0.14 15.17
C PRO A 43 -14.30 0.05 13.85
N THR A 44 -15.50 -0.53 13.89
CA THR A 44 -16.36 -0.70 12.72
C THR A 44 -17.01 0.61 12.25
N SER A 45 -16.88 1.67 13.03
CA SER A 45 -17.42 2.99 12.69
C SER A 45 -16.31 4.04 12.84
N LEU A 46 -15.91 4.62 11.72
CA LEU A 46 -15.18 5.87 11.67
C LEU A 46 -16.10 6.91 11.04
N THR A 47 -16.50 7.91 11.81
CA THR A 47 -17.29 9.02 11.26
C THR A 47 -16.32 9.99 10.60
N ILE A 48 -16.49 10.20 9.29
CA ILE A 48 -15.74 11.22 8.55
C ILE A 48 -16.61 12.47 8.53
N ASP A 49 -16.11 13.54 9.11
CA ASP A 49 -16.74 14.86 8.99
C ASP A 49 -16.33 15.47 7.65
N ILE A 50 -17.29 15.61 6.74
CA ILE A 50 -17.11 16.22 5.43
C ILE A 50 -17.56 17.69 5.39
N SER A 51 -17.91 18.29 6.56
CA SER A 51 -18.43 19.65 6.63
C SER A 51 -17.40 20.72 6.22
N GLU A 52 -16.11 20.37 6.20
CA GLU A 52 -15.00 21.26 5.83
C GLU A 52 -14.22 20.68 4.63
N VAL A 53 -14.90 20.43 3.51
CA VAL A 53 -14.21 20.08 2.26
C VAL A 53 -13.60 21.36 1.69
N GLU A 54 -12.30 21.53 1.87
CA GLU A 54 -11.53 22.58 1.18
C GLU A 54 -11.38 22.20 -0.31
N ASP A 55 -11.57 23.21 -1.18
CA ASP A 55 -11.24 23.05 -2.61
C ASP A 55 -9.72 23.11 -2.78
N TYR A 56 -9.12 21.95 -3.04
CA TYR A 56 -7.69 21.80 -3.31
C TYR A 56 -7.36 21.83 -4.81
N SER A 57 -8.27 22.31 -5.66
CA SER A 57 -8.05 22.50 -7.08
C SER A 57 -6.80 23.37 -7.30
N ASN A 58 -5.83 22.85 -8.02
CA ASN A 58 -4.52 23.48 -8.23
C ASN A 58 -4.09 23.51 -9.70
N GLU A 59 -5.05 23.42 -10.61
CA GLU A 59 -4.83 23.45 -12.06
C GLU A 59 -3.95 22.32 -12.63
N VAL A 60 -3.61 21.28 -11.82
CA VAL A 60 -2.94 20.07 -12.30
C VAL A 60 -3.92 19.06 -12.87
N ALA A 61 -3.42 18.04 -13.56
CA ALA A 61 -4.20 16.96 -14.14
C ALA A 61 -5.30 17.42 -15.11
N LYS A 62 -5.04 18.46 -15.91
CA LYS A 62 -5.98 18.95 -16.95
C LYS A 62 -6.27 17.90 -18.02
N THR A 63 -5.37 16.95 -18.20
CA THR A 63 -5.54 15.78 -19.07
C THR A 63 -5.33 14.50 -18.26
N PRO A 64 -5.97 13.38 -18.63
CA PRO A 64 -5.72 12.10 -17.97
C PRO A 64 -4.23 11.72 -18.03
N PRO A 65 -3.64 11.22 -16.94
CA PRO A 65 -2.27 10.72 -16.95
C PRO A 65 -2.19 9.48 -17.86
N ILE A 66 -1.19 9.44 -18.73
CA ILE A 66 -0.93 8.32 -19.62
C ILE A 66 0.32 7.60 -19.12
N GLY A 67 0.23 6.30 -18.94
CA GLY A 67 1.35 5.50 -18.44
C GLY A 67 1.02 4.04 -18.30
N TRP A 68 1.89 3.34 -17.61
CA TRP A 68 1.75 1.93 -17.28
C TRP A 68 1.47 1.75 -15.79
N SER A 69 0.68 0.73 -15.44
CA SER A 69 0.40 0.35 -14.05
C SER A 69 0.71 -1.12 -13.83
N SER A 70 1.32 -1.43 -12.67
CA SER A 70 1.87 -2.76 -12.40
C SER A 70 0.83 -3.86 -12.21
N TRP A 71 -0.39 -3.52 -11.77
CA TRP A 71 -1.36 -4.51 -11.29
C TRP A 71 -1.78 -5.56 -12.31
N ASN A 72 -2.17 -5.13 -13.50
CA ASN A 72 -2.69 -6.06 -14.51
C ASN A 72 -1.63 -7.04 -15.03
N THR A 73 -0.36 -6.66 -14.96
CA THR A 73 0.75 -7.49 -15.44
C THR A 73 1.32 -8.37 -14.33
N PHE A 74 1.60 -7.79 -13.17
CA PHE A 74 2.40 -8.43 -12.13
C PHE A 74 1.65 -8.66 -10.82
N ARG A 75 0.48 -8.01 -10.61
CA ARG A 75 -0.26 -8.04 -9.34
C ARG A 75 0.65 -7.69 -8.16
N ASN A 76 0.69 -8.54 -7.14
CA ASN A 76 1.53 -8.41 -5.96
C ASN A 76 2.99 -8.87 -6.18
N ASN A 77 3.35 -9.35 -7.36
CA ASN A 77 4.70 -9.82 -7.67
C ASN A 77 5.51 -8.70 -8.33
N ILE A 78 5.73 -7.63 -7.59
CA ILE A 78 6.53 -6.48 -8.00
C ILE A 78 7.75 -6.32 -7.09
N ASP A 79 8.85 -5.87 -7.68
CA ASP A 79 10.07 -5.51 -7.01
C ASP A 79 10.77 -4.36 -7.74
N GLN A 80 11.86 -3.88 -7.15
CA GLN A 80 12.65 -2.79 -7.70
C GLN A 80 13.14 -3.07 -9.12
N ASP A 81 13.58 -4.29 -9.41
CA ASP A 81 14.19 -4.64 -10.69
C ASP A 81 13.13 -4.72 -11.79
N ILE A 82 11.97 -5.31 -11.52
CA ILE A 82 10.81 -5.36 -12.45
C ILE A 82 10.37 -3.94 -12.81
N ILE A 83 10.25 -3.06 -11.83
CA ILE A 83 9.83 -1.67 -12.06
C ILE A 83 10.87 -0.90 -12.87
N MET A 84 12.15 -1.05 -12.56
CA MET A 84 13.22 -0.39 -13.32
C MET A 84 13.32 -0.92 -14.76
N GLN A 85 13.20 -2.23 -14.97
CA GLN A 85 13.17 -2.84 -16.32
C GLN A 85 11.99 -2.30 -17.14
N THR A 86 10.82 -2.16 -16.50
CA THR A 86 9.63 -1.59 -17.16
C THR A 86 9.86 -0.12 -17.55
N ALA A 87 10.46 0.68 -16.65
CA ALA A 87 10.78 2.08 -16.94
C ALA A 87 11.76 2.21 -18.12
N HIS A 88 12.81 1.38 -18.16
CA HIS A 88 13.73 1.33 -19.29
C HIS A 88 13.01 0.91 -20.59
N ALA A 89 12.21 -0.15 -20.55
CA ALA A 89 11.45 -0.62 -21.72
C ALA A 89 10.51 0.46 -22.25
N MET A 90 9.83 1.22 -21.38
CA MET A 90 8.96 2.33 -21.81
C MET A 90 9.75 3.44 -22.51
N LYS A 91 10.92 3.79 -21.99
CA LYS A 91 11.81 4.77 -22.61
C LYS A 91 12.36 4.28 -23.95
N ASP A 92 12.92 3.08 -23.99
CA ASP A 92 13.66 2.55 -25.14
C ASP A 92 12.73 2.19 -26.31
N SER A 93 11.47 1.82 -26.02
CA SER A 93 10.46 1.56 -27.06
C SER A 93 9.90 2.81 -27.72
N GLY A 94 10.20 4.00 -27.19
CA GLY A 94 9.65 5.28 -27.69
C GLY A 94 8.26 5.61 -27.14
N LEU A 95 7.67 4.80 -26.28
CA LEU A 95 6.38 5.09 -25.64
C LEU A 95 6.44 6.40 -24.84
N ALA A 96 7.55 6.67 -24.15
CA ALA A 96 7.76 7.93 -23.44
C ALA A 96 7.62 9.15 -24.38
N ASN A 97 8.17 9.08 -25.58
CA ASN A 97 8.06 10.14 -26.60
C ASN A 97 6.62 10.28 -27.16
N ALA A 98 5.82 9.21 -27.07
CA ALA A 98 4.41 9.22 -27.45
C ALA A 98 3.48 9.71 -26.32
N GLY A 99 4.04 10.12 -25.17
CA GLY A 99 3.29 10.70 -24.05
C GLY A 99 2.96 9.71 -22.91
N TYR A 100 3.49 8.48 -22.94
CA TYR A 100 3.37 7.54 -21.81
C TYR A 100 4.43 7.90 -20.77
N GLU A 101 4.07 8.79 -19.85
CA GLU A 101 5.04 9.39 -18.92
C GLU A 101 5.08 8.72 -17.54
N PHE A 102 4.01 8.00 -17.15
CA PHE A 102 3.88 7.49 -15.79
C PHE A 102 4.22 6.02 -15.68
N ILE A 103 5.04 5.70 -14.69
CA ILE A 103 5.23 4.35 -14.12
C ILE A 103 4.47 4.32 -12.80
N ASN A 104 3.35 3.61 -12.76
CA ASN A 104 2.49 3.54 -11.59
C ASN A 104 2.68 2.20 -10.87
N LEU A 105 3.18 2.26 -9.65
CA LEU A 105 3.20 1.14 -8.73
C LEU A 105 1.83 1.03 -8.07
N ASP A 106 1.14 -0.06 -8.35
CA ASP A 106 -0.14 -0.39 -7.74
C ASP A 106 0.06 -1.00 -6.33
N ASP A 107 -0.89 -1.71 -5.77
CA ASP A 107 -0.79 -2.28 -4.42
C ASP A 107 0.49 -3.14 -4.23
N CYS A 108 0.89 -3.35 -3.00
CA CYS A 108 2.06 -4.14 -2.59
C CYS A 108 3.44 -3.49 -2.76
N TRP A 109 3.52 -2.16 -2.98
CA TRP A 109 4.80 -1.44 -2.89
C TRP A 109 5.17 -1.12 -1.43
N GLN A 110 4.18 -0.97 -0.56
CA GLN A 110 4.35 -0.55 0.83
C GLN A 110 4.63 -1.72 1.77
N SER A 111 5.35 -1.41 2.83
CA SER A 111 5.56 -2.29 3.97
C SER A 111 4.24 -2.60 4.69
N SER A 112 4.20 -3.74 5.38
CA SER A 112 3.07 -4.15 6.21
C SER A 112 2.84 -3.25 7.45
N LEU A 113 3.76 -2.37 7.76
CA LEU A 113 3.68 -1.42 8.88
C LEU A 113 4.10 -0.03 8.41
N ARG A 114 3.51 0.99 9.03
CA ARG A 114 3.99 2.36 8.97
C ARG A 114 5.27 2.49 9.79
N ASP A 115 6.08 3.52 9.53
CA ASP A 115 7.28 3.82 10.34
C ASP A 115 6.90 4.35 11.74
N SER A 116 7.92 4.69 12.54
CA SER A 116 7.73 5.23 13.90
C SER A 116 7.01 6.59 13.92
N ASP A 117 7.06 7.34 12.83
CA ASP A 117 6.38 8.63 12.66
C ASP A 117 4.96 8.47 12.10
N GLY A 118 4.52 7.25 11.85
CA GLY A 118 3.23 6.93 11.25
C GLY A 118 3.20 7.06 9.73
N LYS A 119 4.31 7.30 9.04
CA LYS A 119 4.39 7.45 7.58
C LYS A 119 4.33 6.10 6.88
N LEU A 120 3.78 6.09 5.67
CA LEU A 120 3.96 4.96 4.76
C LEU A 120 5.46 4.79 4.42
N GLN A 121 5.87 3.56 4.21
CA GLN A 121 7.22 3.22 3.79
C GLN A 121 7.19 2.06 2.78
N GLY A 122 8.18 1.98 1.92
CA GLY A 122 8.32 0.86 0.99
C GLY A 122 8.69 -0.44 1.72
N ASP A 123 8.30 -1.56 1.14
CA ASP A 123 8.79 -2.87 1.60
C ASP A 123 10.25 -3.04 1.16
N LEU A 124 11.17 -3.00 2.11
CA LEU A 124 12.61 -3.14 1.83
C LEU A 124 13.00 -4.56 1.39
N GLY A 125 12.11 -5.55 1.53
CA GLY A 125 12.32 -6.90 0.98
C GLY A 125 12.23 -6.91 -0.54
N THR A 126 11.36 -6.11 -1.12
CA THR A 126 11.12 -5.99 -2.58
C THR A 126 11.76 -4.73 -3.17
N PHE A 127 11.82 -3.65 -2.41
CA PHE A 127 12.40 -2.35 -2.80
C PHE A 127 13.59 -2.00 -1.90
N SER A 128 14.67 -2.77 -2.01
CA SER A 128 15.83 -2.73 -1.09
C SER A 128 16.51 -1.37 -0.97
N ARG A 129 16.42 -0.51 -2.01
CA ARG A 129 16.93 0.87 -1.99
C ARG A 129 15.92 1.89 -1.50
N GLY A 130 14.71 1.45 -1.20
CA GLY A 130 13.58 2.29 -0.82
C GLY A 130 12.90 3.03 -1.98
N ILE A 131 11.64 3.32 -1.83
CA ILE A 131 10.79 3.99 -2.84
C ILE A 131 11.33 5.36 -3.24
N PRO A 132 11.85 6.23 -2.34
CA PRO A 132 12.39 7.53 -2.76
C PRO A 132 13.55 7.43 -3.76
N ASN A 133 14.42 6.42 -3.59
CA ASN A 133 15.51 6.20 -4.54
C ASN A 133 15.01 5.64 -5.87
N LEU A 134 14.04 4.72 -5.85
CA LEU A 134 13.41 4.21 -7.06
C LEU A 134 12.76 5.33 -7.86
N ILE A 135 12.01 6.23 -7.22
CA ILE A 135 11.40 7.41 -7.85
C ILE A 135 12.48 8.27 -8.51
N LYS A 136 13.56 8.57 -7.78
CA LYS A 136 14.67 9.36 -8.32
C LYS A 136 15.31 8.73 -9.55
N ASP A 137 15.51 7.41 -9.53
CA ASP A 137 16.09 6.68 -10.66
C ASP A 137 15.17 6.74 -11.88
N ILE A 138 13.85 6.53 -11.71
CA ILE A 138 12.87 6.62 -12.79
C ILE A 138 12.77 8.04 -13.33
N ASN A 139 12.76 9.06 -12.45
CA ASN A 139 12.75 10.47 -12.88
C ASN A 139 13.99 10.84 -13.69
N SER A 140 15.16 10.22 -13.42
CA SER A 140 16.37 10.42 -14.21
C SER A 140 16.25 9.91 -15.66
N LEU A 141 15.31 9.01 -15.94
CA LEU A 141 14.94 8.54 -17.27
C LEU A 141 14.00 9.50 -18.00
N GLY A 142 13.50 10.56 -17.33
CA GLY A 142 12.50 11.50 -17.87
C GLY A 142 11.06 10.99 -17.69
N LEU A 143 10.85 9.99 -16.84
CA LEU A 143 9.53 9.44 -16.51
C LEU A 143 9.08 9.92 -15.14
N LYS A 144 7.78 9.84 -14.89
CA LYS A 144 7.12 10.19 -13.62
C LYS A 144 6.67 8.94 -12.90
N VAL A 145 6.52 9.03 -11.58
CA VAL A 145 6.07 7.90 -10.77
C VAL A 145 4.75 8.20 -10.10
N GLY A 146 3.85 7.23 -10.18
CA GLY A 146 2.64 7.17 -9.41
C GLY A 146 2.69 6.06 -8.37
N LEU A 147 2.02 6.27 -7.24
CA LEU A 147 1.87 5.29 -6.18
C LEU A 147 0.39 5.05 -5.88
N TYR A 148 0.13 3.96 -5.20
CA TYR A 148 -1.21 3.48 -4.86
C TYR A 148 -1.46 3.54 -3.35
N SER A 149 -2.70 3.84 -2.98
CA SER A 149 -3.28 3.55 -1.67
C SER A 149 -4.81 3.40 -1.78
N SER A 150 -5.48 3.31 -0.66
CA SER A 150 -6.94 3.23 -0.60
C SER A 150 -7.50 4.20 0.43
N ASN A 151 -8.75 4.59 0.26
CA ASN A 151 -9.49 5.44 1.19
C ASN A 151 -9.97 4.67 2.44
N GLY A 152 -9.72 3.37 2.52
CA GLY A 152 -10.02 2.55 3.69
C GLY A 152 -8.87 2.51 4.70
N THR A 153 -9.05 1.68 5.72
CA THR A 153 -8.01 1.42 6.74
C THR A 153 -6.88 0.54 6.22
N LEU A 154 -7.18 -0.26 5.20
CA LEU A 154 -6.24 -1.16 4.52
C LEU A 154 -6.45 -1.08 3.02
N THR A 155 -5.41 -1.43 2.26
CA THR A 155 -5.48 -1.63 0.81
C THR A 155 -6.21 -2.92 0.47
N CYS A 156 -6.46 -3.19 -0.82
CA CYS A 156 -7.09 -4.43 -1.26
C CYS A 156 -6.28 -5.69 -0.88
N GLU A 157 -4.96 -5.56 -0.77
CA GLU A 157 -4.05 -6.62 -0.32
C GLU A 157 -3.73 -6.56 1.20
N ASP A 158 -4.61 -5.94 1.99
CA ASP A 158 -4.53 -5.87 3.45
C ASP A 158 -3.28 -5.12 4.00
N LEU A 159 -2.69 -4.21 3.23
CA LEU A 159 -1.57 -3.36 3.64
C LEU A 159 -2.07 -2.02 4.21
N PRO A 160 -1.24 -1.24 4.93
CA PRO A 160 -1.65 0.05 5.46
C PRO A 160 -2.14 0.99 4.36
N ALA A 161 -3.37 1.51 4.52
CA ALA A 161 -3.97 2.49 3.63
C ALA A 161 -4.13 3.86 4.30
N SER A 162 -4.68 4.85 3.59
CA SER A 162 -4.54 6.25 3.94
C SER A 162 -5.61 6.81 4.86
N LEU A 163 -6.69 6.07 5.17
CA LEU A 163 -7.78 6.58 6.00
C LEU A 163 -7.28 7.12 7.34
N GLY A 164 -7.56 8.39 7.62
CA GLY A 164 -7.11 9.10 8.82
C GLY A 164 -5.66 9.55 8.79
N ASN A 165 -4.94 9.30 7.68
CA ASN A 165 -3.55 9.70 7.47
C ASN A 165 -3.35 10.44 6.14
N GLU A 166 -4.42 10.88 5.49
CA GLU A 166 -4.40 11.41 4.11
C GLU A 166 -3.41 12.56 3.95
N ARG A 167 -3.41 13.52 4.89
CA ARG A 167 -2.47 14.66 4.85
C ARG A 167 -1.02 14.24 5.08
N LEU A 168 -0.78 13.27 5.97
CA LEU A 168 0.55 12.74 6.25
C LEU A 168 1.08 11.99 5.02
N ASP A 169 0.27 11.12 4.44
CA ASP A 169 0.63 10.32 3.30
C ASP A 169 0.87 11.21 2.07
N ALA A 170 -0.02 12.14 1.76
CA ALA A 170 0.16 13.09 0.67
C ALA A 170 1.49 13.87 0.79
N LYS A 171 1.81 14.39 1.98
CA LYS A 171 3.09 15.07 2.22
C LYS A 171 4.28 14.14 2.07
N THR A 172 4.17 12.92 2.57
CA THR A 172 5.24 11.91 2.48
C THR A 172 5.52 11.56 1.04
N LEU A 173 4.49 11.18 0.26
CA LEU A 173 4.62 10.78 -1.13
C LEU A 173 5.10 11.94 -2.02
N ALA A 174 4.57 13.15 -1.81
CA ALA A 174 5.04 14.35 -2.51
C ALA A 174 6.52 14.63 -2.22
N SER A 175 6.98 14.44 -0.96
CA SER A 175 8.39 14.63 -0.60
C SER A 175 9.34 13.66 -1.28
N TRP A 176 8.85 12.50 -1.73
CA TRP A 176 9.59 11.51 -2.51
C TRP A 176 9.62 11.84 -4.01
N GLY A 177 8.78 12.77 -4.47
CA GLY A 177 8.65 13.12 -5.88
C GLY A 177 7.57 12.29 -6.61
N CYS A 178 6.62 11.73 -5.89
CA CYS A 178 5.44 11.09 -6.47
C CYS A 178 4.54 12.16 -7.11
N GLU A 179 4.15 11.97 -8.39
CA GLU A 179 3.36 12.94 -9.15
C GLU A 179 1.95 12.45 -9.49
N PHE A 180 1.63 11.19 -9.23
CA PHE A 180 0.31 10.60 -9.41
C PHE A 180 -0.04 9.69 -8.24
N PHE A 181 -1.29 9.73 -7.81
CA PHE A 181 -1.76 8.91 -6.70
C PHE A 181 -3.05 8.21 -7.07
N LYS A 182 -2.99 6.87 -7.23
CA LYS A 182 -4.19 6.05 -7.36
C LYS A 182 -4.79 5.85 -5.98
N TYR A 183 -6.02 6.31 -5.78
CA TYR A 183 -6.73 6.26 -4.52
C TYR A 183 -7.94 5.34 -4.65
N ASP A 184 -7.80 4.10 -4.23
CA ASP A 184 -8.78 3.03 -4.40
C ASP A 184 -9.85 3.05 -3.30
N PHE A 185 -10.80 2.13 -3.37
CA PHE A 185 -11.96 2.05 -2.49
C PHE A 185 -12.09 0.67 -1.82
N CYS A 186 -11.00 0.23 -1.14
CA CYS A 186 -10.93 -1.03 -0.43
C CYS A 186 -11.19 -0.83 1.06
N HIS A 187 -11.83 -1.82 1.72
CA HIS A 187 -12.12 -1.79 3.16
C HIS A 187 -12.89 -0.55 3.64
N HIS A 188 -13.74 0.02 2.78
CA HIS A 188 -14.60 1.17 3.06
C HIS A 188 -15.86 0.79 3.86
N ASP A 189 -16.25 -0.47 3.85
CA ASP A 189 -17.41 -1.03 4.58
C ASP A 189 -17.32 -0.86 6.11
N ARG A 190 -16.17 -0.40 6.60
CA ARG A 190 -15.92 -0.07 8.00
C ARG A 190 -16.03 1.42 8.32
N ILE A 191 -16.41 2.23 7.35
CA ILE A 191 -16.61 3.67 7.47
C ILE A 191 -18.12 3.91 7.53
N SER A 192 -18.61 4.52 8.62
CA SER A 192 -19.98 5.04 8.67
C SER A 192 -20.02 6.36 7.91
N GLY A 193 -20.85 6.41 6.87
CA GLY A 193 -21.16 7.66 6.17
C GLY A 193 -21.95 8.62 7.05
#